data_6149fc5b035c7360b6606f92dc767cc0
#
_entry.id   6149fc5b035c7360b6606f92dc767cc0
#
_cell.length_a   1.000
_cell.length_b   1.000
_cell.length_c   1.000
_cell.angle_alpha   90.00
_cell.angle_beta   90.00
_cell.angle_gamma   90.00
#
_symmetry.space_group_name_H-M   'P 1'
#
loop_
_entity.id
_entity.type
_entity.pdbx_description
1 polymer ?
#
loop_
_entity_poly.entity_id
_entity_poly.type
_entity_poly.pdbx_seq_one_letter_code
_entity_poly.pdbx_strand_id
1 'polypeptide(L)'
;IKLMNFKAIINLFSILVLLFSLSYVFPIVVSLVFDDNSLQLFLPAFIFIGVLGLIGFYFTKGVKRDLTAKDGFVIIVMFWLVLSLAGSIPFYLSGMSPIDSFFESMSGITTTGATVISNIEGLPESLKFYRQLLQWMGGMGLIVLAIAVMPLLGIGGGQLFKTDIPGAMGEQRLTPRIQETAKALWSIYLGLTVLCAIFYTIAGMSFFDAVSHAMSTVSIGGFSTYDNSIGHFNNLTIEIICMVFMLLSAMSFALHYFSIYKSKSLKYFYDPELRFFVSILLIIFILALSVNALSGQSNISIRELAFHTVSTVTTTGFGISDTSTWSFSISFLLLIGAFIGACSGSVGGGVKSWRVMIMLNHAYSNIVKMIHPNSVVTLKVGTKSVDDGVATSVWGFFSIYVISFVILLMAVLISGLDLETAFSSVGACLNNLGPGLGLVSENYSEINSFAKGVLAFSM
;
A
#
# COMPACT_ATOMS: atom_id res chain seq x y z
N ILE A 1 2.79 33.00 -14.27
CA ILE A 1 2.96 31.54 -14.05
C ILE A 1 4.41 31.30 -13.68
N LYS A 2 4.70 30.95 -12.40
CA LYS A 2 6.07 30.64 -11.98
C LYS A 2 6.50 29.35 -12.69
N LEU A 3 7.62 29.40 -13.41
CA LEU A 3 8.19 28.22 -14.09
C LEU A 3 8.60 27.16 -13.06
N MET A 4 8.49 25.88 -13.42
CA MET A 4 8.95 24.76 -12.58
C MET A 4 10.42 24.89 -12.24
N ASN A 5 10.77 24.66 -10.98
CA ASN A 5 12.15 24.75 -10.51
C ASN A 5 12.84 23.38 -10.60
N PHE A 6 13.21 22.96 -11.82
CA PHE A 6 13.84 21.66 -12.07
C PHE A 6 15.11 21.42 -11.22
N LYS A 7 15.91 22.46 -10.97
CA LYS A 7 17.11 22.31 -10.15
C LYS A 7 16.79 21.98 -8.70
N ALA A 8 15.72 22.56 -8.14
CA ALA A 8 15.26 22.24 -6.79
C ALA A 8 14.69 20.82 -6.70
N ILE A 9 13.97 20.38 -7.73
CA ILE A 9 13.45 19.02 -7.86
C ILE A 9 14.62 18.04 -7.92
N ILE A 10 15.60 18.24 -8.80
CA ILE A 10 16.78 17.37 -8.90
C ILE A 10 17.57 17.35 -7.58
N ASN A 11 17.72 18.45 -6.88
CA ASN A 11 18.38 18.50 -5.58
C ASN A 11 17.66 17.61 -4.54
N LEU A 12 16.32 17.69 -4.50
CA LEU A 12 15.53 16.86 -3.60
C LEU A 12 15.70 15.37 -3.92
N PHE A 13 15.60 15.00 -5.20
CA PHE A 13 15.80 13.60 -5.65
C PHE A 13 17.21 13.10 -5.39
N SER A 14 18.22 13.93 -5.57
CA SER A 14 19.59 13.53 -5.25
C SER A 14 19.75 13.12 -3.79
N ILE A 15 19.12 13.85 -2.87
CA ILE A 15 19.11 13.50 -1.44
C ILE A 15 18.31 12.22 -1.19
N LEU A 16 17.15 12.07 -1.81
CA LEU A 16 16.32 10.86 -1.66
C LEU A 16 17.06 9.60 -2.17
N VAL A 17 17.72 9.71 -3.32
CA VAL A 17 18.52 8.64 -3.91
C VAL A 17 19.73 8.29 -3.02
N LEU A 18 20.39 9.29 -2.43
CA LEU A 18 21.45 9.07 -1.44
C LEU A 18 20.93 8.34 -0.20
N LEU A 19 19.81 8.75 0.34
CA LEU A 19 19.19 8.08 1.50
C LEU A 19 18.74 6.67 1.13
N PHE A 20 18.20 6.49 -0.06
CA PHE A 20 17.82 5.16 -0.55
C PHE A 20 19.04 4.25 -0.72
N SER A 21 20.17 4.77 -1.21
CA SER A 21 21.39 3.94 -1.33
C SER A 21 21.82 3.35 0.01
N LEU A 22 21.64 4.06 1.12
CA LEU A 22 21.96 3.54 2.45
C LEU A 22 21.11 2.33 2.85
N SER A 23 19.93 2.15 2.25
CA SER A 23 19.08 0.98 2.53
C SER A 23 19.71 -0.33 2.06
N TYR A 24 20.58 -0.31 1.06
CA TYR A 24 21.32 -1.50 0.61
C TYR A 24 22.30 -2.05 1.66
N VAL A 25 22.68 -1.26 2.68
CA VAL A 25 23.53 -1.74 3.77
C VAL A 25 22.84 -2.88 4.53
N PHE A 26 21.52 -2.86 4.68
CA PHE A 26 20.79 -3.91 5.39
C PHE A 26 20.88 -5.27 4.68
N PRO A 27 20.52 -5.43 3.40
CA PRO A 27 20.71 -6.71 2.70
C PRO A 27 22.19 -7.10 2.54
N ILE A 28 23.14 -6.15 2.49
CA ILE A 28 24.58 -6.46 2.55
C ILE A 28 24.92 -7.15 3.88
N VAL A 29 24.42 -6.63 5.00
CA VAL A 29 24.63 -7.27 6.31
C VAL A 29 24.00 -8.65 6.37
N VAL A 30 22.78 -8.82 5.84
CA VAL A 30 22.11 -10.12 5.75
C VAL A 30 22.95 -11.08 4.90
N SER A 31 23.47 -10.65 3.75
CA SER A 31 24.31 -11.47 2.89
C SER A 31 25.58 -11.94 3.60
N LEU A 32 26.19 -11.10 4.43
CA LEU A 32 27.37 -11.46 5.22
C LEU A 32 27.03 -12.44 6.36
N VAL A 33 25.86 -12.34 6.95
CA VAL A 33 25.41 -13.22 8.05
C VAL A 33 25.05 -14.61 7.54
N PHE A 34 24.38 -14.69 6.39
CA PHE A 34 23.95 -15.97 5.79
C PHE A 34 24.94 -16.57 4.81
N ASP A 35 26.01 -15.84 4.47
CA ASP A 35 27.04 -16.24 3.48
C ASP A 35 26.43 -16.70 2.13
N ASP A 36 25.43 -15.94 1.66
CA ASP A 36 24.63 -16.28 0.48
C ASP A 36 25.21 -15.78 -0.85
N ASN A 37 26.44 -15.28 -0.85
CA ASN A 37 27.16 -14.74 -2.00
C ASN A 37 26.48 -13.56 -2.73
N SER A 38 25.47 -12.92 -2.15
CA SER A 38 24.73 -11.82 -2.79
C SER A 38 25.40 -10.46 -2.65
N LEU A 39 26.56 -10.38 -2.01
CA LEU A 39 27.32 -9.14 -1.90
C LEU A 39 27.57 -8.49 -3.27
N GLN A 40 27.79 -9.32 -4.30
CA GLN A 40 27.96 -8.89 -5.69
C GLN A 40 26.72 -8.23 -6.31
N LEU A 41 25.54 -8.38 -5.72
CA LEU A 41 24.29 -7.75 -6.18
C LEU A 41 24.13 -6.38 -5.52
N PHE A 42 24.35 -6.31 -4.22
CA PHE A 42 24.02 -5.12 -3.42
C PHE A 42 25.16 -4.10 -3.36
N LEU A 43 26.42 -4.52 -3.34
CA LEU A 43 27.55 -3.60 -3.26
C LEU A 43 27.70 -2.70 -4.51
N PRO A 44 27.62 -3.24 -5.75
CA PRO A 44 27.62 -2.40 -6.95
C PRO A 44 26.41 -1.47 -7.01
N ALA A 45 25.21 -1.94 -6.61
CA ALA A 45 24.01 -1.13 -6.55
C ALA A 45 24.17 0.03 -5.55
N PHE A 46 24.69 -0.23 -4.37
CA PHE A 46 25.00 0.77 -3.34
C PHE A 46 25.93 1.86 -3.88
N ILE A 47 27.06 1.45 -4.48
CA ILE A 47 28.06 2.39 -5.02
C ILE A 47 27.46 3.20 -6.17
N PHE A 48 26.80 2.55 -7.13
CA PHE A 48 26.25 3.20 -8.32
C PHE A 48 25.19 4.25 -7.94
N ILE A 49 24.21 3.88 -7.12
CA ILE A 49 23.13 4.78 -6.68
C ILE A 49 23.68 5.87 -5.76
N GLY A 50 24.62 5.55 -4.86
CA GLY A 50 25.29 6.52 -4.01
C GLY A 50 26.06 7.57 -4.80
N VAL A 51 26.87 7.14 -5.78
CA VAL A 51 27.62 8.06 -6.67
C VAL A 51 26.66 8.93 -7.49
N LEU A 52 25.60 8.36 -8.06
CA LEU A 52 24.62 9.10 -8.84
C LEU A 52 23.92 10.17 -7.99
N GLY A 53 23.55 9.83 -6.76
CA GLY A 53 22.97 10.78 -5.80
C GLY A 53 23.97 11.87 -5.40
N LEU A 54 25.24 11.55 -5.17
CA LEU A 54 26.31 12.53 -4.86
C LEU A 54 26.54 13.50 -6.02
N ILE A 55 26.61 13.00 -7.24
CA ILE A 55 26.77 13.82 -8.46
C ILE A 55 25.60 14.81 -8.57
N GLY A 56 24.36 14.31 -8.51
CA GLY A 56 23.19 15.17 -8.59
C GLY A 56 23.14 16.23 -7.48
N PHE A 57 23.48 15.85 -6.24
CA PHE A 57 23.57 16.77 -5.11
C PHE A 57 24.65 17.84 -5.33
N TYR A 58 25.83 17.48 -5.81
CA TYR A 58 26.94 18.39 -6.05
C TYR A 58 26.56 19.45 -7.11
N PHE A 59 25.95 19.05 -8.23
CA PHE A 59 25.56 19.98 -9.30
C PHE A 59 24.36 20.88 -8.93
N THR A 60 23.61 20.54 -7.89
CA THR A 60 22.43 21.30 -7.46
C THR A 60 22.60 21.96 -6.09
N LYS A 61 23.82 21.94 -5.52
CA LYS A 61 24.14 22.54 -4.24
C LYS A 61 23.86 24.05 -4.24
N GLY A 62 23.19 24.53 -3.18
CA GLY A 62 22.91 25.96 -3.01
C GLY A 62 21.65 26.48 -3.72
N VAL A 63 20.90 25.64 -4.40
CA VAL A 63 19.63 26.03 -5.02
C VAL A 63 18.56 26.30 -3.95
N LYS A 64 17.89 27.47 -4.07
CA LYS A 64 16.73 27.80 -3.21
C LYS A 64 15.56 26.84 -3.52
N ARG A 65 14.99 26.23 -2.48
CA ARG A 65 13.90 25.26 -2.60
C ARG A 65 12.52 25.92 -2.57
N ASP A 66 12.32 26.95 -3.41
CA ASP A 66 11.00 27.57 -3.56
C ASP A 66 10.15 26.70 -4.47
N LEU A 67 9.48 25.71 -3.89
CA LEU A 67 8.62 24.77 -4.60
C LEU A 67 7.18 25.28 -4.69
N THR A 68 6.55 25.03 -5.82
CA THR A 68 5.13 25.33 -6.08
C THR A 68 4.27 24.05 -5.95
N ALA A 69 2.93 24.19 -5.91
CA ALA A 69 2.03 23.05 -5.89
C ALA A 69 2.24 22.09 -7.09
N LYS A 70 2.55 22.65 -8.28
CA LYS A 70 2.86 21.86 -9.48
C LYS A 70 4.13 21.02 -9.29
N ASP A 71 5.18 21.61 -8.70
CA ASP A 71 6.41 20.89 -8.41
C ASP A 71 6.15 19.73 -7.44
N GLY A 72 5.22 19.90 -6.48
CA GLY A 72 4.83 18.87 -5.53
C GLY A 72 4.21 17.63 -6.20
N PHE A 73 3.32 17.80 -7.18
CA PHE A 73 2.77 16.67 -7.93
C PHE A 73 3.84 15.91 -8.71
N VAL A 74 4.74 16.63 -9.38
CA VAL A 74 5.86 16.00 -10.09
C VAL A 74 6.78 15.24 -9.13
N ILE A 75 7.03 15.80 -7.96
CA ILE A 75 7.85 15.15 -6.92
C ILE A 75 7.20 13.82 -6.49
N ILE A 76 5.90 13.77 -6.27
CA ILE A 76 5.20 12.54 -5.84
C ILE A 76 5.34 11.44 -6.90
N VAL A 77 5.03 11.74 -8.16
CA VAL A 77 5.14 10.75 -9.25
C VAL A 77 6.57 10.28 -9.43
N MET A 78 7.51 11.22 -9.48
CA MET A 78 8.94 10.90 -9.63
C MET A 78 9.50 10.13 -8.44
N PHE A 79 8.98 10.34 -7.23
CA PHE A 79 9.38 9.59 -6.03
C PHE A 79 9.24 8.08 -6.25
N TRP A 80 8.06 7.64 -6.63
CA TRP A 80 7.77 6.23 -6.89
C TRP A 80 8.61 5.67 -8.04
N LEU A 81 8.68 6.38 -9.17
CA LEU A 81 9.43 5.94 -10.35
C LEU A 81 10.94 5.85 -10.09
N VAL A 82 11.53 6.89 -9.51
CA VAL A 82 13.00 6.94 -9.30
C VAL A 82 13.45 5.93 -8.27
N LEU A 83 12.70 5.76 -7.17
CA LEU A 83 13.06 4.77 -6.16
C LEU A 83 12.85 3.33 -6.66
N SER A 84 11.81 3.09 -7.47
CA SER A 84 11.62 1.76 -8.06
C SER A 84 12.67 1.43 -9.10
N LEU A 85 13.12 2.40 -9.89
CA LEU A 85 14.26 2.22 -10.80
C LEU A 85 15.56 1.95 -10.03
N ALA A 86 15.83 2.70 -8.96
CA ALA A 86 16.96 2.41 -8.10
C ALA A 86 16.83 1.01 -7.48
N GLY A 87 15.67 0.68 -6.91
CA GLY A 87 15.40 -0.60 -6.25
C GLY A 87 15.44 -1.81 -7.19
N SER A 88 15.29 -1.63 -8.50
CA SER A 88 15.35 -2.73 -9.48
C SER A 88 16.77 -3.27 -9.75
N ILE A 89 17.82 -2.52 -9.41
CA ILE A 89 19.20 -2.88 -9.76
C ILE A 89 19.64 -4.23 -9.17
N PRO A 90 19.41 -4.54 -7.88
CA PRO A 90 19.78 -5.86 -7.35
C PRO A 90 19.04 -7.02 -8.03
N PHE A 91 17.77 -6.84 -8.40
CA PHE A 91 17.00 -7.85 -9.14
C PHE A 91 17.54 -8.04 -10.56
N TYR A 92 17.91 -6.96 -11.24
CA TYR A 92 18.54 -7.04 -12.56
C TYR A 92 19.90 -7.75 -12.49
N LEU A 93 20.73 -7.44 -11.49
CA LEU A 93 22.01 -8.09 -11.29
C LEU A 93 21.88 -9.57 -10.89
N SER A 94 20.74 -9.98 -10.31
CA SER A 94 20.44 -11.39 -10.04
C SER A 94 20.06 -12.20 -11.28
N GLY A 95 19.96 -11.55 -12.46
CA GLY A 95 19.67 -12.20 -13.74
C GLY A 95 18.21 -12.08 -14.19
N MET A 96 17.36 -11.32 -13.50
CA MET A 96 15.99 -11.03 -13.95
C MET A 96 15.99 -10.10 -15.16
N SER A 97 14.96 -10.20 -16.00
CA SER A 97 14.77 -9.26 -17.10
C SER A 97 14.60 -7.82 -16.60
N PRO A 98 14.92 -6.78 -17.39
CA PRO A 98 14.75 -5.40 -16.96
C PRO A 98 13.32 -5.07 -16.53
N ILE A 99 12.31 -5.61 -17.26
CA ILE A 99 10.89 -5.37 -16.95
C ILE A 99 10.45 -6.09 -15.69
N ASP A 100 10.91 -7.34 -15.47
CA ASP A 100 10.61 -8.10 -14.27
C ASP A 100 11.27 -7.47 -13.04
N SER A 101 12.51 -7.02 -13.17
CA SER A 101 13.25 -6.32 -12.11
C SER A 101 12.56 -5.02 -11.69
N PHE A 102 12.06 -4.25 -12.67
CA PHE A 102 11.32 -3.02 -12.42
C PHE A 102 9.96 -3.32 -11.78
N PHE A 103 9.24 -4.33 -12.28
CA PHE A 103 7.95 -4.76 -11.74
C PHE A 103 8.07 -5.17 -10.27
N GLU A 104 9.03 -6.05 -9.94
CA GLU A 104 9.25 -6.53 -8.58
C GLU A 104 9.61 -5.38 -7.62
N SER A 105 10.47 -4.48 -8.07
CA SER A 105 10.86 -3.30 -7.29
C SER A 105 9.71 -2.31 -7.13
N MET A 106 8.93 -2.04 -8.18
CA MET A 106 7.77 -1.16 -8.14
C MET A 106 6.72 -1.72 -7.19
N SER A 107 6.39 -3.01 -7.32
CA SER A 107 5.49 -3.72 -6.42
C SER A 107 5.97 -3.70 -4.97
N GLY A 108 7.27 -3.82 -4.73
CA GLY A 108 7.86 -3.68 -3.41
C GLY A 108 7.65 -2.28 -2.84
N ILE A 109 8.13 -1.25 -3.53
CA ILE A 109 8.10 0.15 -3.05
C ILE A 109 6.67 0.70 -2.92
N THR A 110 5.75 0.33 -3.83
CA THR A 110 4.35 0.75 -3.73
C THR A 110 3.53 -0.08 -2.75
N THR A 111 4.16 -1.07 -2.10
CA THR A 111 3.50 -2.02 -1.19
C THR A 111 2.38 -2.83 -1.84
N THR A 112 2.46 -3.06 -3.16
CA THR A 112 1.44 -3.80 -3.90
C THR A 112 1.48 -5.29 -3.59
N GLY A 113 2.68 -5.91 -3.51
CA GLY A 113 2.80 -7.33 -3.20
C GLY A 113 2.65 -8.29 -4.39
N ALA A 114 2.43 -7.78 -5.61
CA ALA A 114 2.47 -8.57 -6.83
C ALA A 114 3.91 -9.01 -7.13
N THR A 115 4.15 -10.30 -7.43
CA THR A 115 5.49 -10.82 -7.70
C THR A 115 5.56 -11.49 -9.06
N VAL A 116 6.68 -11.32 -9.76
CA VAL A 116 7.02 -12.07 -10.98
C VAL A 116 7.93 -13.26 -10.71
N ILE A 117 8.27 -13.50 -9.45
CA ILE A 117 9.14 -14.59 -9.02
C ILE A 117 8.29 -15.80 -8.69
N SER A 118 8.54 -16.93 -9.38
CA SER A 118 7.80 -18.18 -9.21
C SER A 118 8.44 -19.16 -8.22
N ASN A 119 9.69 -18.92 -7.78
CA ASN A 119 10.40 -19.73 -6.80
C ASN A 119 11.09 -18.81 -5.80
N ILE A 120 10.35 -18.33 -4.81
CA ILE A 120 10.86 -17.41 -3.78
C ILE A 120 11.81 -18.15 -2.85
N GLU A 121 11.53 -19.42 -2.55
CA GLU A 121 12.35 -20.23 -1.65
C GLU A 121 13.77 -20.46 -2.19
N GLY A 122 13.93 -20.48 -3.51
CA GLY A 122 15.22 -20.58 -4.19
C GLY A 122 16.06 -19.30 -4.20
N LEU A 123 15.51 -18.16 -3.76
CA LEU A 123 16.26 -16.90 -3.71
C LEU A 123 17.25 -16.88 -2.52
N PRO A 124 18.38 -16.16 -2.66
CA PRO A 124 19.25 -15.83 -1.52
C PRO A 124 18.48 -15.12 -0.40
N GLU A 125 18.84 -15.37 0.86
CA GLU A 125 18.16 -14.79 2.03
C GLU A 125 18.19 -13.26 2.03
N SER A 126 19.32 -12.69 1.60
CA SER A 126 19.46 -11.24 1.45
C SER A 126 18.50 -10.64 0.42
N LEU A 127 18.20 -11.37 -0.67
CA LEU A 127 17.26 -10.90 -1.70
C LEU A 127 15.79 -11.06 -1.22
N LYS A 128 15.47 -12.13 -0.49
CA LYS A 128 14.19 -12.28 0.21
C LYS A 128 13.96 -11.12 1.18
N PHE A 129 14.94 -10.85 2.05
CA PHE A 129 14.89 -9.73 2.98
C PHE A 129 14.73 -8.38 2.28
N TYR A 130 15.44 -8.18 1.17
CA TYR A 130 15.37 -6.94 0.40
C TYR A 130 13.97 -6.65 -0.15
N ARG A 131 13.25 -7.67 -0.60
CA ARG A 131 11.86 -7.53 -1.05
C ARG A 131 10.97 -6.95 0.06
N GLN A 132 11.02 -7.51 1.28
CA GLN A 132 10.25 -7.00 2.42
C GLN A 132 10.74 -5.62 2.89
N LEU A 133 12.05 -5.36 2.81
CA LEU A 133 12.60 -4.05 3.13
C LEU A 133 12.07 -2.96 2.20
N LEU A 134 11.94 -3.24 0.89
CA LEU A 134 11.31 -2.32 -0.07
C LEU A 134 9.87 -1.99 0.33
N GLN A 135 9.07 -2.98 0.71
CA GLN A 135 7.70 -2.76 1.17
C GLN A 135 7.67 -1.94 2.47
N TRP A 136 8.54 -2.25 3.40
CA TRP A 136 8.61 -1.51 4.66
C TRP A 136 8.99 -0.03 4.47
N MET A 137 9.95 0.22 3.59
CA MET A 137 10.33 1.59 3.22
C MET A 137 9.23 2.31 2.44
N GLY A 138 8.53 1.61 1.55
CA GLY A 138 7.43 2.14 0.78
C GLY A 138 6.24 2.55 1.64
N GLY A 139 5.80 1.70 2.55
CA GLY A 139 4.72 2.00 3.50
C GLY A 139 5.03 3.21 4.39
N MET A 140 6.27 3.32 4.86
CA MET A 140 6.74 4.50 5.58
C MET A 140 6.88 5.72 4.66
N GLY A 141 7.33 5.51 3.42
CA GLY A 141 7.50 6.56 2.42
C GLY A 141 6.21 7.32 2.16
N LEU A 142 5.08 6.62 2.06
CA LEU A 142 3.76 7.24 1.90
C LEU A 142 3.42 8.17 3.07
N ILE A 143 3.67 7.73 4.32
CA ILE A 143 3.42 8.52 5.53
C ILE A 143 4.30 9.78 5.55
N VAL A 144 5.60 9.62 5.28
CA VAL A 144 6.57 10.73 5.27
C VAL A 144 6.30 11.68 4.11
N LEU A 145 6.02 11.17 2.92
CA LEU A 145 5.70 11.96 1.74
C LEU A 145 4.46 12.83 1.99
N ALA A 146 3.40 12.24 2.51
CA ALA A 146 2.17 12.96 2.86
C ALA A 146 2.44 14.12 3.83
N ILE A 147 3.32 13.94 4.81
CA ILE A 147 3.62 14.96 5.82
C ILE A 147 4.66 15.97 5.35
N ALA A 148 5.70 15.54 4.63
CA ALA A 148 6.79 16.40 4.18
C ALA A 148 6.41 17.27 2.98
N VAL A 149 5.61 16.74 2.05
CA VAL A 149 5.21 17.46 0.83
C VAL A 149 4.02 18.39 1.07
N MET A 150 3.11 18.05 1.99
CA MET A 150 1.97 18.90 2.35
C MET A 150 2.30 20.35 2.65
N PRO A 151 3.33 20.67 3.45
CA PRO A 151 3.66 22.06 3.75
C PRO A 151 4.42 22.75 2.64
N LEU A 152 5.18 22.01 1.83
CA LEU A 152 5.86 22.55 0.66
C LEU A 152 4.87 23.04 -0.40
N LEU A 153 3.69 22.42 -0.45
CA LEU A 153 2.61 22.81 -1.34
C LEU A 153 1.95 24.14 -0.95
N GLY A 154 2.19 24.69 0.25
CA GLY A 154 1.95 26.08 0.72
C GLY A 154 0.62 26.76 0.38
N ILE A 155 -0.16 26.21 -0.50
CA ILE A 155 -1.39 26.75 -1.06
C ILE A 155 -2.43 25.65 -1.01
N GLY A 156 -3.43 25.78 -0.12
CA GLY A 156 -4.61 24.92 -0.25
C GLY A 156 -4.36 23.41 -0.25
N GLY A 157 -3.15 22.97 0.06
CA GLY A 157 -2.84 21.55 0.36
C GLY A 157 -3.84 20.99 1.35
N GLY A 158 -4.46 21.85 2.15
CA GLY A 158 -5.63 21.54 2.94
C GLY A 158 -6.87 21.10 2.15
N GLN A 159 -7.02 21.39 0.85
CA GLN A 159 -8.22 20.96 0.10
C GLN A 159 -8.06 19.58 -0.53
N LEU A 160 -6.94 19.28 -1.17
CA LEU A 160 -6.68 17.93 -1.71
C LEU A 160 -6.49 16.89 -0.59
N PHE A 161 -5.85 17.28 0.51
CA PHE A 161 -5.65 16.43 1.67
C PHE A 161 -6.78 16.47 2.69
N LYS A 162 -7.69 17.43 2.64
CA LYS A 162 -8.98 17.32 3.33
C LYS A 162 -9.78 16.11 2.85
N THR A 163 -9.51 15.62 1.65
CA THR A 163 -10.08 14.38 1.11
C THR A 163 -9.35 13.11 1.54
N ASP A 164 -8.03 13.19 1.82
CA ASP A 164 -7.22 12.02 2.17
C ASP A 164 -6.97 11.83 3.67
N ILE A 165 -7.10 12.91 4.47
CA ILE A 165 -6.92 12.88 5.92
C ILE A 165 -8.16 13.47 6.60
N PRO A 166 -9.25 12.75 6.64
CA PRO A 166 -10.49 13.22 7.18
C PRO A 166 -10.59 12.94 8.69
N GLY A 167 -11.40 13.71 9.34
CA GLY A 167 -11.85 13.49 10.70
C GLY A 167 -10.92 14.03 11.78
N ALA A 168 -9.79 13.41 12.04
CA ALA A 168 -8.92 13.81 13.16
C ALA A 168 -7.80 14.78 12.77
N MET A 169 -7.34 14.77 11.51
CA MET A 169 -6.25 15.64 11.02
C MET A 169 -6.71 16.92 10.31
N GLY A 170 -7.92 16.95 9.75
CA GLY A 170 -8.39 18.09 8.95
C GLY A 170 -8.51 19.41 9.72
N GLU A 171 -8.72 19.37 11.03
CA GLU A 171 -8.90 20.56 11.89
C GLU A 171 -7.82 20.72 12.98
N GLN A 172 -7.11 19.66 13.32
CA GLN A 172 -6.05 19.74 14.34
C GLN A 172 -4.76 19.21 13.75
N ARG A 173 -3.77 20.07 13.56
CA ARG A 173 -2.39 19.62 13.38
C ARG A 173 -2.04 18.70 14.55
N LEU A 174 -1.47 17.52 14.27
CA LEU A 174 -1.08 16.58 15.32
C LEU A 174 -0.10 17.23 16.29
N THR A 175 0.78 18.05 15.74
CA THR A 175 1.71 18.90 16.51
C THR A 175 1.88 20.24 15.77
N PRO A 176 2.36 21.29 16.47
CA PRO A 176 2.64 22.60 15.87
C PRO A 176 3.70 22.53 14.76
N ARG A 177 4.54 21.49 14.78
CA ARG A 177 5.63 21.30 13.81
C ARG A 177 5.43 20.01 13.03
N ILE A 178 5.54 20.10 11.71
CA ILE A 178 5.39 18.98 10.79
C ILE A 178 6.38 17.86 11.07
N GLN A 179 7.61 18.21 11.43
CA GLN A 179 8.65 17.27 11.79
C GLN A 179 8.29 16.41 13.01
N GLU A 180 7.62 16.98 13.99
CA GLU A 180 7.17 16.26 15.20
C GLU A 180 6.04 15.29 14.86
N THR A 181 5.14 15.69 13.97
CA THR A 181 4.10 14.80 13.45
C THR A 181 4.71 13.60 12.70
N ALA A 182 5.66 13.85 11.80
CA ALA A 182 6.35 12.80 11.06
C ALA A 182 7.07 11.82 12.01
N LYS A 183 7.81 12.34 13.01
CA LYS A 183 8.49 11.52 14.02
C LYS A 183 7.52 10.65 14.81
N ALA A 184 6.38 11.20 15.21
CA ALA A 184 5.39 10.47 15.99
C ALA A 184 4.76 9.32 15.19
N LEU A 185 4.38 9.56 13.92
CA LEU A 185 3.83 8.52 13.06
C LEU A 185 4.87 7.45 12.72
N TRP A 186 6.13 7.87 12.47
CA TRP A 186 7.23 6.96 12.24
C TRP A 186 7.51 6.06 13.46
N SER A 187 7.45 6.63 14.68
CA SER A 187 7.61 5.87 15.93
C SER A 187 6.52 4.82 16.12
N ILE A 188 5.27 5.13 15.73
CA ILE A 188 4.16 4.18 15.78
C ILE A 188 4.38 3.05 14.76
N TYR A 189 4.77 3.40 13.53
CA TYR A 189 5.05 2.43 12.48
C TYR A 189 6.18 1.46 12.88
N LEU A 190 7.30 1.99 13.37
CA LEU A 190 8.41 1.20 13.89
C LEU A 190 7.98 0.36 15.10
N GLY A 191 7.24 0.94 16.03
CA GLY A 191 6.73 0.25 17.21
C GLY A 191 5.84 -0.94 16.85
N LEU A 192 4.91 -0.78 15.90
CA LEU A 192 4.08 -1.85 15.40
C LEU A 192 4.93 -2.95 14.72
N THR A 193 5.95 -2.57 13.93
CA THR A 193 6.84 -3.54 13.28
C THR A 193 7.62 -4.37 14.30
N VAL A 194 8.21 -3.72 15.31
CA VAL A 194 8.95 -4.42 16.38
C VAL A 194 8.02 -5.35 17.17
N LEU A 195 6.84 -4.87 17.56
CA LEU A 195 5.87 -5.70 18.27
C LEU A 195 5.43 -6.89 17.43
N CYS A 196 5.13 -6.69 16.14
CA CYS A 196 4.77 -7.76 15.22
C CYS A 196 5.87 -8.82 15.13
N ALA A 197 7.14 -8.41 14.96
CA ALA A 197 8.27 -9.32 14.92
C ALA A 197 8.43 -10.12 16.22
N ILE A 198 8.26 -9.49 17.38
CA ILE A 198 8.30 -10.16 18.69
C ILE A 198 7.20 -11.21 18.77
N PHE A 199 5.96 -10.88 18.42
CA PHE A 199 4.85 -11.84 18.48
C PHE A 199 5.03 -12.98 17.49
N TYR A 200 5.54 -12.74 16.28
CA TYR A 200 5.86 -13.80 15.32
C TYR A 200 6.95 -14.73 15.85
N THR A 201 8.00 -14.20 16.46
CA THR A 201 9.08 -15.00 17.07
C THR A 201 8.53 -15.87 18.22
N ILE A 202 7.67 -15.30 19.10
CA ILE A 202 7.03 -16.05 20.19
C ILE A 202 6.10 -17.16 19.65
N ALA A 203 5.45 -16.92 18.50
CA ALA A 203 4.58 -17.89 17.85
C ALA A 203 5.34 -19.00 17.11
N GLY A 204 6.68 -18.94 17.03
CA GLY A 204 7.54 -19.99 16.50
C GLY A 204 8.16 -19.71 15.13
N MET A 205 8.05 -18.51 14.57
CA MET A 205 8.83 -18.11 13.39
C MET A 205 10.31 -18.00 13.73
N SER A 206 11.19 -18.31 12.76
CA SER A 206 12.61 -17.96 12.86
C SER A 206 12.75 -16.41 13.03
N PHE A 207 13.83 -15.96 13.64
CA PHE A 207 14.06 -14.52 13.80
C PHE A 207 14.09 -13.79 12.44
N PHE A 208 14.68 -14.42 11.42
CA PHE A 208 14.75 -13.90 10.06
C PHE A 208 13.34 -13.75 9.46
N ASP A 209 12.53 -14.80 9.52
CA ASP A 209 11.17 -14.79 9.00
C ASP A 209 10.29 -13.82 9.78
N ALA A 210 10.41 -13.78 11.10
CA ALA A 210 9.63 -12.89 11.96
C ALA A 210 9.87 -11.42 11.62
N VAL A 211 11.13 -11.01 11.42
CA VAL A 211 11.47 -9.63 11.03
C VAL A 211 11.00 -9.33 9.61
N SER A 212 11.25 -10.23 8.67
CA SER A 212 10.87 -10.08 7.26
C SER A 212 9.35 -9.97 7.10
N HIS A 213 8.58 -10.91 7.69
CA HIS A 213 7.12 -10.86 7.62
C HIS A 213 6.53 -9.71 8.42
N ALA A 214 7.13 -9.28 9.55
CA ALA A 214 6.66 -8.11 10.28
C ALA A 214 6.79 -6.82 9.45
N MET A 215 7.87 -6.67 8.69
CA MET A 215 8.03 -5.55 7.75
C MET A 215 6.93 -5.55 6.69
N SER A 216 6.65 -6.69 6.08
CA SER A 216 5.60 -6.84 5.06
C SER A 216 4.18 -6.71 5.63
N THR A 217 3.91 -7.27 6.83
CA THR A 217 2.60 -7.18 7.50
C THR A 217 2.23 -5.75 7.86
N VAL A 218 3.17 -5.01 8.48
CA VAL A 218 2.89 -3.64 8.96
C VAL A 218 2.87 -2.64 7.82
N SER A 219 3.59 -2.90 6.72
CA SER A 219 3.47 -2.12 5.50
C SER A 219 2.25 -2.49 4.64
N ILE A 220 1.48 -3.51 5.04
CA ILE A 220 0.36 -4.04 4.24
C ILE A 220 0.83 -4.39 2.82
N GLY A 221 2.00 -5.02 2.71
CA GLY A 221 2.65 -5.25 1.42
C GLY A 221 2.47 -6.65 0.84
N GLY A 222 2.34 -7.67 1.68
CA GLY A 222 2.02 -9.03 1.25
C GLY A 222 3.18 -9.89 0.72
N PHE A 223 4.39 -9.37 0.59
CA PHE A 223 5.53 -10.21 0.24
C PHE A 223 5.90 -11.18 1.36
N SER A 224 6.20 -12.41 0.99
CA SER A 224 6.66 -13.48 1.88
C SER A 224 8.06 -13.95 1.49
N THR A 225 8.71 -14.66 2.41
CA THR A 225 9.95 -15.42 2.17
C THR A 225 9.69 -16.81 1.59
N TYR A 226 8.41 -17.20 1.45
CA TYR A 226 7.93 -18.50 0.98
C TYR A 226 6.91 -18.35 -0.13
N ASP A 227 6.85 -19.33 -1.05
CA ASP A 227 5.88 -19.36 -2.15
C ASP A 227 4.44 -19.48 -1.63
N ASN A 228 4.23 -20.31 -0.60
CA ASN A 228 2.91 -20.47 0.06
C ASN A 228 2.56 -19.34 1.03
N SER A 229 3.27 -18.22 1.00
CA SER A 229 3.00 -17.05 1.85
C SER A 229 2.93 -17.43 3.35
N ILE A 230 2.00 -16.88 4.12
CA ILE A 230 1.80 -17.21 5.55
C ILE A 230 1.34 -18.67 5.74
N GLY A 231 0.72 -19.27 4.71
CA GLY A 231 0.31 -20.67 4.74
C GLY A 231 1.45 -21.67 4.96
N HIS A 232 2.69 -21.30 4.59
CA HIS A 232 3.88 -22.10 4.85
C HIS A 232 4.02 -22.53 6.32
N PHE A 233 3.71 -21.64 7.26
CA PHE A 233 3.87 -21.90 8.70
C PHE A 233 2.79 -22.82 9.26
N ASN A 234 1.64 -22.95 8.60
CA ASN A 234 0.48 -23.75 9.02
C ASN A 234 0.19 -23.65 10.53
N ASN A 235 0.23 -22.45 11.08
CA ASN A 235 0.10 -22.16 12.49
C ASN A 235 -0.98 -21.10 12.73
N LEU A 236 -2.09 -21.51 13.38
CA LEU A 236 -3.21 -20.61 13.68
C LEU A 236 -2.80 -19.38 14.50
N THR A 237 -1.82 -19.50 15.40
CA THR A 237 -1.35 -18.37 16.21
C THR A 237 -0.67 -17.32 15.34
N ILE A 238 0.17 -17.75 14.38
CA ILE A 238 0.82 -16.87 13.42
C ILE A 238 -0.20 -16.14 12.56
N GLU A 239 -1.22 -16.85 12.09
CA GLU A 239 -2.29 -16.27 11.27
C GLU A 239 -3.12 -15.24 12.03
N ILE A 240 -3.47 -15.51 13.29
CA ILE A 240 -4.20 -14.57 14.14
C ILE A 240 -3.35 -13.30 14.38
N ILE A 241 -2.06 -13.47 14.69
CA ILE A 241 -1.14 -12.34 14.84
C ILE A 241 -1.10 -11.52 13.53
N CYS A 242 -0.95 -12.19 12.39
CA CYS A 242 -0.95 -11.56 11.08
C CYS A 242 -2.23 -10.73 10.87
N MET A 243 -3.41 -11.33 11.07
CA MET A 243 -4.70 -10.63 10.93
C MET A 243 -4.80 -9.41 11.83
N VAL A 244 -4.39 -9.53 13.08
CA VAL A 244 -4.43 -8.41 14.05
C VAL A 244 -3.54 -7.26 13.59
N PHE A 245 -2.29 -7.55 13.15
CA PHE A 245 -1.38 -6.50 12.72
C PHE A 245 -1.76 -5.91 11.34
N MET A 246 -2.33 -6.70 10.42
CA MET A 246 -2.94 -6.19 9.19
C MET A 246 -4.07 -5.19 9.51
N LEU A 247 -4.96 -5.53 10.43
CA LEU A 247 -6.06 -4.64 10.85
C LEU A 247 -5.53 -3.37 11.53
N LEU A 248 -4.55 -3.48 12.43
CA LEU A 248 -3.93 -2.31 13.06
C LEU A 248 -3.29 -1.39 12.02
N SER A 249 -2.58 -1.94 11.04
CA SER A 249 -1.93 -1.16 9.99
C SER A 249 -2.92 -0.55 8.99
N ALA A 250 -4.10 -1.18 8.82
CA ALA A 250 -5.19 -0.67 8.00
C ALA A 250 -5.99 0.47 8.66
N MET A 251 -5.81 0.69 9.95
CA MET A 251 -6.39 1.83 10.68
C MET A 251 -5.56 3.10 10.43
N SER A 252 -6.20 4.27 10.60
CA SER A 252 -5.51 5.55 10.50
C SER A 252 -4.39 5.69 11.54
N PHE A 253 -3.17 5.98 11.11
CA PHE A 253 -2.03 6.24 12.03
C PHE A 253 -2.26 7.45 12.93
N ALA A 254 -3.07 8.42 12.48
CA ALA A 254 -3.49 9.53 13.32
C ALA A 254 -4.37 9.06 14.50
N LEU A 255 -5.22 8.06 14.27
CA LEU A 255 -6.05 7.48 15.33
C LEU A 255 -5.17 6.79 16.40
N HIS A 256 -4.14 6.06 15.98
CA HIS A 256 -3.15 5.48 16.90
C HIS A 256 -2.44 6.57 17.71
N TYR A 257 -1.99 7.65 17.04
CA TYR A 257 -1.35 8.77 17.72
C TYR A 257 -2.23 9.37 18.81
N PHE A 258 -3.49 9.68 18.49
CA PHE A 258 -4.42 10.27 19.48
C PHE A 258 -4.75 9.31 20.61
N SER A 259 -4.81 8.01 20.34
CA SER A 259 -5.12 7.00 21.35
C SER A 259 -3.94 6.76 22.31
N ILE A 260 -2.71 6.73 21.77
CA ILE A 260 -1.50 6.45 22.56
C ILE A 260 -1.04 7.71 23.32
N TYR A 261 -0.85 8.82 22.59
CA TYR A 261 -0.21 10.02 23.19
C TYR A 261 -1.18 10.97 23.89
N LYS A 262 -2.47 10.93 23.59
CA LYS A 262 -3.47 11.82 24.22
C LYS A 262 -4.41 11.08 25.18
N SER A 263 -4.08 9.86 25.59
CA SER A 263 -4.86 9.01 26.51
C SER A 263 -6.38 8.94 26.20
N LYS A 264 -6.73 8.86 24.93
CA LYS A 264 -8.11 8.77 24.48
C LYS A 264 -8.37 7.41 23.79
N SER A 265 -8.09 6.32 24.53
CA SER A 265 -8.29 4.94 24.04
C SER A 265 -9.70 4.67 23.49
N LEU A 266 -10.71 5.31 24.04
CA LEU A 266 -12.10 5.23 23.57
C LEU A 266 -12.32 5.80 22.17
N LYS A 267 -11.37 6.57 21.60
CA LYS A 267 -11.50 7.10 20.23
C LYS A 267 -11.63 6.02 19.17
N TYR A 268 -11.02 4.85 19.35
CA TYR A 268 -11.19 3.73 18.42
C TYR A 268 -12.67 3.36 18.25
N PHE A 269 -13.43 3.28 19.33
CA PHE A 269 -14.84 2.86 19.29
C PHE A 269 -15.78 3.95 18.74
N TYR A 270 -15.39 5.20 18.79
CA TYR A 270 -16.23 6.33 18.34
C TYR A 270 -15.83 6.88 16.97
N ASP A 271 -14.73 6.41 16.37
CA ASP A 271 -14.33 6.85 15.04
C ASP A 271 -15.27 6.31 13.98
N PRO A 272 -15.94 7.19 13.19
CA PRO A 272 -16.95 6.78 12.23
C PRO A 272 -16.34 6.01 11.05
N GLU A 273 -15.10 6.35 10.64
CA GLU A 273 -14.43 5.68 9.55
C GLU A 273 -14.03 4.25 9.94
N LEU A 274 -13.46 4.08 11.14
CA LEU A 274 -13.11 2.75 11.62
C LEU A 274 -14.33 1.84 11.77
N ARG A 275 -15.45 2.37 12.30
CA ARG A 275 -16.70 1.60 12.38
C ARG A 275 -17.22 1.21 11.01
N PHE A 276 -17.16 2.11 10.04
CA PHE A 276 -17.54 1.81 8.66
C PHE A 276 -16.63 0.72 8.05
N PHE A 277 -15.31 0.84 8.20
CA PHE A 277 -14.34 -0.15 7.72
C PHE A 277 -14.59 -1.54 8.32
N VAL A 278 -14.76 -1.62 9.64
CA VAL A 278 -15.06 -2.90 10.32
C VAL A 278 -16.41 -3.46 9.87
N SER A 279 -17.42 -2.61 9.66
CA SER A 279 -18.73 -3.04 9.16
C SER A 279 -18.63 -3.63 7.74
N ILE A 280 -17.88 -3.01 6.84
CA ILE A 280 -17.64 -3.52 5.48
C ILE A 280 -16.91 -4.88 5.54
N LEU A 281 -15.87 -4.98 6.34
CA LEU A 281 -15.14 -6.23 6.53
C LEU A 281 -16.06 -7.36 7.00
N LEU A 282 -16.90 -7.09 8.00
CA LEU A 282 -17.87 -8.07 8.50
C LEU A 282 -18.94 -8.43 7.46
N ILE A 283 -19.44 -7.45 6.70
CA ILE A 283 -20.42 -7.69 5.62
C ILE A 283 -19.80 -8.60 4.56
N ILE A 284 -18.58 -8.30 4.08
CA ILE A 284 -17.90 -9.12 3.08
C ILE A 284 -17.67 -10.54 3.61
N PHE A 285 -17.21 -10.68 4.85
CA PHE A 285 -17.01 -11.97 5.48
C PHE A 285 -18.31 -12.80 5.58
N ILE A 286 -19.41 -12.19 6.04
CA ILE A 286 -20.73 -12.85 6.15
C ILE A 286 -21.24 -13.24 4.76
N LEU A 287 -21.11 -12.36 3.75
CA LEU A 287 -21.51 -12.66 2.38
C LEU A 287 -20.67 -13.82 1.82
N ALA A 288 -19.35 -13.82 2.03
CA ALA A 288 -18.46 -14.89 1.59
C ALA A 288 -18.81 -16.22 2.26
N LEU A 289 -19.12 -16.23 3.57
CA LEU A 289 -19.62 -17.39 4.28
C LEU A 289 -20.94 -17.91 3.68
N SER A 290 -21.87 -17.00 3.37
CA SER A 290 -23.16 -17.35 2.79
C SER A 290 -23.00 -17.97 1.40
N VAL A 291 -22.14 -17.39 0.56
CA VAL A 291 -21.83 -17.94 -0.77
C VAL A 291 -21.15 -19.30 -0.65
N ASN A 292 -20.21 -19.48 0.28
CA ASN A 292 -19.54 -20.77 0.52
C ASN A 292 -20.54 -21.86 0.93
N ALA A 293 -21.47 -21.52 1.82
CA ALA A 293 -22.51 -22.45 2.27
C ALA A 293 -23.53 -22.84 1.17
N LEU A 294 -23.84 -21.87 0.27
CA LEU A 294 -24.83 -22.09 -0.80
C LEU A 294 -24.23 -22.77 -2.03
N SER A 295 -22.94 -22.52 -2.34
CA SER A 295 -22.31 -23.03 -3.57
C SER A 295 -22.09 -24.55 -3.55
N GLY A 296 -21.93 -25.17 -2.38
CA GLY A 296 -21.66 -26.61 -2.23
C GLY A 296 -20.40 -27.11 -2.97
N GLN A 297 -19.68 -26.21 -3.64
CA GLN A 297 -18.56 -26.56 -4.53
C GLN A 297 -17.18 -26.47 -3.87
N SER A 298 -17.05 -25.74 -2.79
CA SER A 298 -15.77 -25.56 -2.10
C SER A 298 -15.94 -25.75 -0.59
N ASN A 299 -15.18 -26.68 -0.01
CA ASN A 299 -15.10 -26.85 1.45
C ASN A 299 -14.07 -25.87 2.05
N ILE A 300 -14.23 -24.56 1.76
CA ILE A 300 -13.35 -23.54 2.33
C ILE A 300 -13.64 -23.44 3.83
N SER A 301 -12.62 -23.59 4.65
CA SER A 301 -12.75 -23.46 6.09
C SER A 301 -13.04 -22.00 6.51
N ILE A 302 -13.73 -21.84 7.63
CA ILE A 302 -13.99 -20.49 8.21
C ILE A 302 -12.66 -19.75 8.47
N ARG A 303 -11.61 -20.49 8.87
CA ARG A 303 -10.25 -19.97 9.10
C ARG A 303 -9.68 -19.33 7.84
N GLU A 304 -9.70 -20.06 6.73
CA GLU A 304 -9.19 -19.56 5.44
C GLU A 304 -9.99 -18.35 4.96
N LEU A 305 -11.31 -18.45 5.04
CA LEU A 305 -12.17 -17.35 4.60
C LEU A 305 -11.99 -16.07 5.44
N ALA A 306 -11.83 -16.22 6.77
CA ALA A 306 -11.56 -15.08 7.65
C ALA A 306 -10.20 -14.42 7.34
N PHE A 307 -9.15 -15.25 7.18
CA PHE A 307 -7.82 -14.75 6.87
C PHE A 307 -7.78 -14.00 5.53
N HIS A 308 -8.29 -14.62 4.46
CA HIS A 308 -8.31 -14.00 3.14
C HIS A 308 -9.22 -12.78 3.08
N THR A 309 -10.34 -12.75 3.82
CA THR A 309 -11.18 -11.54 3.92
C THR A 309 -10.40 -10.38 4.55
N VAL A 310 -9.70 -10.62 5.66
CA VAL A 310 -8.87 -9.58 6.28
C VAL A 310 -7.76 -9.15 5.33
N SER A 311 -7.03 -10.10 4.76
CA SER A 311 -5.91 -9.84 3.85
C SER A 311 -6.33 -9.01 2.63
N THR A 312 -7.45 -9.34 2.00
CA THR A 312 -7.92 -8.65 0.79
C THR A 312 -8.55 -7.28 1.09
N VAL A 313 -9.39 -7.17 2.13
CA VAL A 313 -10.03 -5.89 2.49
C VAL A 313 -9.03 -4.88 3.03
N THR A 314 -7.98 -5.33 3.72
CA THR A 314 -6.86 -4.46 4.11
C THR A 314 -5.92 -4.14 2.95
N THR A 315 -6.06 -4.85 1.83
CA THR A 315 -5.17 -4.81 0.65
C THR A 315 -3.75 -5.33 0.94
N THR A 316 -3.60 -6.27 1.86
CA THR A 316 -2.28 -6.83 2.19
C THR A 316 -1.82 -7.89 1.18
N GLY A 317 -2.71 -8.80 0.76
CA GLY A 317 -2.40 -9.81 -0.24
C GLY A 317 -1.69 -11.07 0.27
N PHE A 318 -1.57 -11.28 1.59
CA PHE A 318 -1.10 -12.57 2.12
C PHE A 318 -2.12 -13.68 1.91
N GLY A 319 -1.65 -14.92 1.67
CA GLY A 319 -2.45 -16.12 1.53
C GLY A 319 -2.08 -17.19 2.56
N ILE A 320 -3.04 -18.08 2.88
CA ILE A 320 -2.81 -19.30 3.68
C ILE A 320 -3.29 -20.56 2.97
N SER A 321 -3.93 -20.41 1.82
CA SER A 321 -4.41 -21.49 0.96
C SER A 321 -4.45 -21.02 -0.48
N ASP A 322 -4.46 -21.97 -1.42
CA ASP A 322 -4.60 -21.70 -2.85
C ASP A 322 -6.02 -21.24 -3.17
N THR A 323 -6.16 -19.98 -3.53
CA THR A 323 -7.43 -19.35 -3.90
C THR A 323 -7.88 -19.68 -5.32
N SER A 324 -7.04 -20.29 -6.15
CA SER A 324 -7.38 -20.68 -7.53
C SER A 324 -8.46 -21.78 -7.57
N THR A 325 -8.53 -22.58 -6.49
CA THR A 325 -9.53 -23.65 -6.32
C THR A 325 -10.89 -23.14 -5.80
N TRP A 326 -10.97 -21.86 -5.43
CA TRP A 326 -12.18 -21.28 -4.86
C TRP A 326 -13.22 -20.97 -5.95
N SER A 327 -14.50 -20.87 -5.54
CA SER A 327 -15.50 -20.40 -6.49
C SER A 327 -15.22 -18.95 -6.89
N PHE A 328 -15.37 -18.65 -8.18
CA PHE A 328 -15.18 -17.30 -8.74
C PHE A 328 -15.97 -16.23 -7.96
N SER A 329 -17.18 -16.57 -7.50
CA SER A 329 -18.03 -15.64 -6.75
C SER A 329 -17.40 -15.19 -5.44
N ILE A 330 -16.71 -16.08 -4.71
CA ILE A 330 -16.03 -15.75 -3.46
C ILE A 330 -14.81 -14.88 -3.74
N SER A 331 -13.95 -15.31 -4.67
CA SER A 331 -12.72 -14.59 -5.02
C SER A 331 -13.03 -13.21 -5.59
N PHE A 332 -14.08 -13.08 -6.40
CA PHE A 332 -14.55 -11.80 -6.92
C PHE A 332 -15.12 -10.88 -5.82
N LEU A 333 -15.90 -11.44 -4.87
CA LEU A 333 -16.41 -10.69 -3.72
C LEU A 333 -15.28 -10.14 -2.86
N LEU A 334 -14.24 -10.93 -2.62
CA LEU A 334 -13.06 -10.49 -1.88
C LEU A 334 -12.33 -9.35 -2.63
N LEU A 335 -12.17 -9.49 -3.94
CA LEU A 335 -11.57 -8.45 -4.77
C LEU A 335 -12.37 -7.11 -4.70
N ILE A 336 -13.71 -7.16 -4.66
CA ILE A 336 -14.55 -5.97 -4.42
C ILE A 336 -14.19 -5.32 -3.08
N GLY A 337 -13.89 -6.12 -2.05
CA GLY A 337 -13.40 -5.60 -0.77
C GLY A 337 -12.14 -4.78 -0.88
N ALA A 338 -11.20 -5.19 -1.71
CA ALA A 338 -9.96 -4.46 -1.96
C ALA A 338 -10.20 -3.11 -2.66
N PHE A 339 -11.21 -3.00 -3.54
CA PHE A 339 -11.58 -1.71 -4.15
C PHE A 339 -12.03 -0.68 -3.10
N ILE A 340 -12.74 -1.11 -2.05
CA ILE A 340 -13.13 -0.23 -0.94
C ILE A 340 -11.89 0.17 -0.16
N GLY A 341 -11.07 -0.80 0.21
CA GLY A 341 -9.77 -0.62 0.83
C GLY A 341 -9.80 -0.19 2.29
N ALA A 342 -8.60 0.14 2.80
CA ALA A 342 -8.35 0.48 4.19
C ALA A 342 -8.79 1.91 4.57
N CYS A 343 -8.64 2.28 5.86
CA CYS A 343 -8.91 3.62 6.35
C CYS A 343 -7.95 4.66 5.75
N SER A 344 -8.43 5.89 5.60
CA SER A 344 -7.60 7.02 5.19
C SER A 344 -6.52 7.33 6.22
N GLY A 345 -5.31 7.64 5.74
CA GLY A 345 -4.15 7.84 6.61
C GLY A 345 -3.60 6.54 7.22
N SER A 346 -3.93 5.38 6.63
CA SER A 346 -3.27 4.10 6.80
C SER A 346 -2.33 3.80 5.64
N VAL A 347 -1.57 2.72 5.75
CA VAL A 347 -0.66 2.25 4.67
C VAL A 347 -1.42 1.50 3.57
N GLY A 348 -2.58 0.90 3.85
CA GLY A 348 -3.34 0.09 2.89
C GLY A 348 -3.80 0.86 1.66
N GLY A 349 -4.08 0.15 0.58
CA GLY A 349 -4.52 0.67 -0.72
C GLY A 349 -6.04 0.90 -0.83
N GLY A 350 -6.54 0.80 -2.05
CA GLY A 350 -7.95 0.98 -2.41
C GLY A 350 -8.39 2.44 -2.50
N VAL A 351 -9.68 2.64 -2.82
CA VAL A 351 -10.31 3.97 -2.89
C VAL A 351 -10.31 4.68 -1.55
N LYS A 352 -10.15 3.95 -0.46
CA LYS A 352 -10.22 4.32 0.95
C LYS A 352 -11.65 4.42 1.49
N SER A 353 -11.84 3.74 2.63
CA SER A 353 -13.14 3.67 3.33
C SER A 353 -13.81 5.03 3.54
N TRP A 354 -13.05 6.07 3.84
CA TRP A 354 -13.58 7.43 3.99
C TRP A 354 -14.24 7.97 2.73
N ARG A 355 -13.59 7.83 1.57
CA ARG A 355 -14.16 8.32 0.31
C ARG A 355 -15.43 7.57 -0.04
N VAL A 356 -15.45 6.24 0.14
CA VAL A 356 -16.63 5.41 -0.08
C VAL A 356 -17.78 5.85 0.85
N MET A 357 -17.50 6.11 2.12
CA MET A 357 -18.49 6.60 3.08
C MET A 357 -19.07 7.96 2.67
N ILE A 358 -18.25 8.90 2.19
CA ILE A 358 -18.73 10.19 1.67
C ILE A 358 -19.61 9.98 0.44
N MET A 359 -19.19 9.12 -0.50
CA MET A 359 -19.97 8.85 -1.71
C MET A 359 -21.35 8.28 -1.38
N LEU A 360 -21.42 7.31 -0.46
CA LEU A 360 -22.70 6.72 -0.03
C LEU A 360 -23.60 7.74 0.67
N ASN A 361 -23.04 8.55 1.60
CA ASN A 361 -23.80 9.59 2.30
C ASN A 361 -24.27 10.69 1.35
N HIS A 362 -23.46 11.07 0.37
CA HIS A 362 -23.83 12.05 -0.64
C HIS A 362 -24.94 11.50 -1.57
N ALA A 363 -24.81 10.24 -2.01
CA ALA A 363 -25.85 9.58 -2.79
C ALA A 363 -27.18 9.52 -2.02
N TYR A 364 -27.14 9.12 -0.74
CA TYR A 364 -28.31 9.15 0.14
C TYR A 364 -28.92 10.55 0.27
N SER A 365 -28.08 11.58 0.50
CA SER A 365 -28.53 12.98 0.58
C SER A 365 -29.25 13.42 -0.70
N ASN A 366 -28.74 13.04 -1.87
CA ASN A 366 -29.34 13.37 -3.15
C ASN A 366 -30.70 12.66 -3.34
N ILE A 367 -30.82 11.38 -2.94
CA ILE A 367 -32.11 10.67 -2.97
C ILE A 367 -33.14 11.37 -2.08
N VAL A 368 -32.78 11.78 -0.85
CA VAL A 368 -33.68 12.52 0.05
C VAL A 368 -34.09 13.85 -0.54
N LYS A 369 -33.20 14.60 -1.19
CA LYS A 369 -33.53 15.85 -1.88
C LYS A 369 -34.44 15.66 -3.08
N MET A 370 -34.34 14.51 -3.79
CA MET A 370 -35.27 14.18 -4.88
C MET A 370 -36.69 13.90 -4.38
N ILE A 371 -36.81 13.24 -3.22
CA ILE A 371 -38.11 12.95 -2.60
C ILE A 371 -38.71 14.21 -1.93
N HIS A 372 -37.82 15.00 -1.29
CA HIS A 372 -38.20 16.21 -0.55
C HIS A 372 -37.37 17.40 -1.03
N PRO A 373 -37.73 18.07 -2.14
CA PRO A 373 -36.90 19.11 -2.77
C PRO A 373 -36.57 20.30 -1.87
N ASN A 374 -37.40 20.61 -0.90
CA ASN A 374 -37.20 21.71 0.05
C ASN A 374 -36.42 21.31 1.30
N SER A 375 -35.96 20.05 1.40
CA SER A 375 -35.19 19.60 2.57
C SER A 375 -33.75 20.13 2.55
N VAL A 376 -33.28 20.66 3.67
CA VAL A 376 -31.90 21.04 3.89
C VAL A 376 -31.19 19.84 4.48
N VAL A 377 -30.61 19.02 3.62
CA VAL A 377 -29.83 17.83 4.04
C VAL A 377 -28.35 18.20 4.07
N THR A 378 -27.78 18.34 5.25
CA THR A 378 -26.36 18.55 5.44
C THR A 378 -25.63 17.21 5.35
N LEU A 379 -24.59 17.14 4.51
CA LEU A 379 -23.71 15.97 4.46
C LEU A 379 -22.96 15.84 5.78
N LYS A 380 -23.12 14.72 6.47
CA LYS A 380 -22.47 14.47 7.78
C LYS A 380 -21.68 13.16 7.74
N VAL A 381 -20.52 13.17 8.41
CA VAL A 381 -19.76 11.97 8.72
C VAL A 381 -19.58 11.92 10.24
N GLY A 382 -20.25 10.98 10.87
CA GLY A 382 -20.41 10.97 12.33
C GLY A 382 -21.16 12.23 12.79
N THR A 383 -20.55 13.02 13.66
CA THR A 383 -21.12 14.28 14.19
C THR A 383 -20.69 15.52 13.39
N LYS A 384 -19.76 15.40 12.44
CA LYS A 384 -19.19 16.52 11.68
C LYS A 384 -19.89 16.73 10.35
N SER A 385 -20.19 17.97 10.00
CA SER A 385 -20.63 18.34 8.65
C SER A 385 -19.43 18.31 7.69
N VAL A 386 -19.67 17.81 6.50
CA VAL A 386 -18.70 17.78 5.38
C VAL A 386 -19.12 18.84 4.37
N ASP A 387 -18.17 19.64 3.93
CA ASP A 387 -18.39 20.66 2.91
C ASP A 387 -18.70 20.02 1.55
N ASP A 388 -19.62 20.61 0.78
CA ASP A 388 -20.00 20.13 -0.56
C ASP A 388 -18.79 20.11 -1.52
N GLY A 389 -17.81 21.02 -1.33
CA GLY A 389 -16.55 21.02 -2.07
C GLY A 389 -15.71 19.74 -1.87
N VAL A 390 -15.76 19.16 -0.68
CA VAL A 390 -15.10 17.87 -0.37
C VAL A 390 -15.80 16.73 -1.11
N ALA A 391 -17.14 16.70 -1.08
CA ALA A 391 -17.92 15.68 -1.79
C ALA A 391 -17.66 15.74 -3.31
N THR A 392 -17.64 16.95 -3.89
CA THR A 392 -17.31 17.14 -5.31
C THR A 392 -15.91 16.65 -5.65
N SER A 393 -14.92 16.92 -4.79
CA SER A 393 -13.55 16.44 -4.98
C SER A 393 -13.44 14.91 -4.93
N VAL A 394 -14.20 14.25 -4.03
CA VAL A 394 -14.25 12.78 -3.94
C VAL A 394 -14.86 12.18 -5.20
N TRP A 395 -15.95 12.75 -5.73
CA TRP A 395 -16.56 12.32 -7.00
C TRP A 395 -15.60 12.52 -8.18
N GLY A 396 -14.89 13.66 -8.22
CA GLY A 396 -13.88 13.92 -9.23
C GLY A 396 -12.74 12.88 -9.20
N PHE A 397 -12.24 12.55 -8.02
CA PHE A 397 -11.27 11.48 -7.85
C PHE A 397 -11.81 10.12 -8.34
N PHE A 398 -13.02 9.75 -7.91
CA PHE A 398 -13.61 8.47 -8.31
C PHE A 398 -13.83 8.37 -9.82
N SER A 399 -14.23 9.47 -10.48
CA SER A 399 -14.37 9.50 -11.93
C SER A 399 -13.05 9.24 -12.65
N ILE A 400 -11.96 9.88 -12.21
CA ILE A 400 -10.61 9.65 -12.77
C ILE A 400 -10.17 8.21 -12.48
N TYR A 401 -10.42 7.69 -11.28
CA TYR A 401 -10.09 6.33 -10.91
C TYR A 401 -10.76 5.31 -11.85
N VAL A 402 -12.06 5.44 -12.10
CA VAL A 402 -12.80 4.55 -13.01
C VAL A 402 -12.29 4.66 -14.44
N ILE A 403 -12.04 5.88 -14.95
CA ILE A 403 -11.48 6.10 -16.28
C ILE A 403 -10.09 5.44 -16.40
N SER A 404 -9.24 5.64 -15.40
CA SER A 404 -7.91 5.01 -15.37
C SER A 404 -8.00 3.49 -15.34
N PHE A 405 -8.89 2.94 -14.52
CA PHE A 405 -9.14 1.50 -14.48
C PHE A 405 -9.54 0.95 -15.85
N VAL A 406 -10.49 1.60 -16.54
CA VAL A 406 -10.94 1.17 -17.87
C VAL A 406 -9.82 1.24 -18.92
N ILE A 407 -9.03 2.32 -18.92
CA ILE A 407 -7.90 2.49 -19.83
C ILE A 407 -6.85 1.39 -19.60
N LEU A 408 -6.48 1.14 -18.34
CA LEU A 408 -5.51 0.10 -17.99
C LEU A 408 -6.04 -1.30 -18.32
N LEU A 409 -7.32 -1.58 -18.05
CA LEU A 409 -7.97 -2.83 -18.41
C LEU A 409 -7.92 -3.07 -19.93
N MET A 410 -8.25 -2.06 -20.72
CA MET A 410 -8.17 -2.17 -22.19
C MET A 410 -6.74 -2.40 -22.66
N ALA A 411 -5.75 -1.74 -22.06
CA ALA A 411 -4.35 -1.94 -22.40
C ALA A 411 -3.89 -3.38 -22.08
N VAL A 412 -4.31 -3.94 -20.94
CA VAL A 412 -3.99 -5.32 -20.55
C VAL A 412 -4.74 -6.33 -21.43
N LEU A 413 -6.00 -6.10 -21.80
CA LEU A 413 -6.75 -6.95 -22.75
C LEU A 413 -6.10 -6.99 -24.14
N ILE A 414 -5.57 -5.86 -24.63
CA ILE A 414 -4.83 -5.79 -25.89
C ILE A 414 -3.58 -6.70 -25.85
N SER A 415 -3.02 -6.96 -24.69
CA SER A 415 -1.90 -7.90 -24.54
C SER A 415 -2.26 -9.37 -24.76
N GLY A 416 -3.54 -9.69 -24.91
CA GLY A 416 -4.05 -11.05 -25.16
C GLY A 416 -4.46 -11.83 -23.93
N LEU A 417 -4.51 -11.21 -22.75
CA LEU A 417 -5.01 -11.84 -21.52
C LEU A 417 -6.54 -11.97 -21.57
N ASP A 418 -7.07 -13.01 -20.94
CA ASP A 418 -8.50 -13.18 -20.72
C ASP A 418 -9.08 -12.13 -19.78
N LEU A 419 -10.40 -11.96 -19.81
CA LEU A 419 -11.07 -10.89 -19.05
C LEU A 419 -10.91 -11.05 -17.54
N GLU A 420 -10.93 -12.28 -17.02
CA GLU A 420 -10.78 -12.56 -15.60
C GLU A 420 -9.39 -12.13 -15.08
N THR A 421 -8.34 -12.60 -15.77
CA THR A 421 -6.96 -12.25 -15.48
C THR A 421 -6.70 -10.75 -15.65
N ALA A 422 -7.18 -10.15 -16.75
CA ALA A 422 -6.98 -8.72 -17.01
C ALA A 422 -7.70 -7.83 -15.99
N PHE A 423 -8.97 -8.12 -15.67
CA PHE A 423 -9.75 -7.34 -14.72
C PHE A 423 -9.14 -7.42 -13.31
N SER A 424 -8.82 -8.63 -12.87
CA SER A 424 -8.30 -8.84 -11.52
C SER A 424 -6.88 -8.33 -11.35
N SER A 425 -6.00 -8.47 -12.36
CA SER A 425 -4.64 -7.93 -12.30
C SER A 425 -4.61 -6.41 -12.22
N VAL A 426 -5.44 -5.73 -13.05
CA VAL A 426 -5.58 -4.26 -12.96
C VAL A 426 -6.19 -3.87 -11.61
N GLY A 427 -7.23 -4.60 -11.16
CA GLY A 427 -7.84 -4.36 -9.84
C GLY A 427 -6.86 -4.54 -8.70
N ALA A 428 -6.05 -5.59 -8.72
CA ALA A 428 -5.04 -5.87 -7.71
C ALA A 428 -3.92 -4.82 -7.71
N CYS A 429 -3.37 -4.49 -8.89
CA CYS A 429 -2.27 -3.52 -9.00
C CYS A 429 -2.71 -2.10 -8.67
N LEU A 430 -3.86 -1.64 -9.18
CA LEU A 430 -4.36 -0.28 -8.95
C LEU A 430 -4.78 -0.04 -7.48
N ASN A 431 -5.16 -1.10 -6.76
CA ASN A 431 -5.53 -1.04 -5.35
C ASN A 431 -4.40 -1.49 -4.40
N ASN A 432 -3.22 -1.79 -4.91
CA ASN A 432 -2.08 -2.29 -4.14
C ASN A 432 -2.44 -3.52 -3.28
N LEU A 433 -3.09 -4.53 -3.90
CA LEU A 433 -3.48 -5.78 -3.24
C LEU A 433 -2.48 -6.92 -3.47
N GLY A 434 -1.81 -6.96 -4.63
CA GLY A 434 -0.88 -8.01 -5.04
C GLY A 434 -1.52 -9.12 -5.85
N PRO A 435 -2.03 -10.19 -5.27
CA PRO A 435 -2.60 -11.31 -6.02
C PRO A 435 -3.89 -10.93 -6.74
N GLY A 436 -4.05 -11.42 -7.98
CA GLY A 436 -5.27 -11.31 -8.77
C GLY A 436 -6.04 -12.63 -8.82
N LEU A 437 -6.72 -12.88 -9.94
CA LEU A 437 -7.44 -14.11 -10.25
C LEU A 437 -6.91 -14.71 -11.56
N GLY A 438 -7.29 -15.94 -11.86
CA GLY A 438 -6.83 -16.61 -13.07
C GLY A 438 -5.32 -16.82 -13.07
N LEU A 439 -4.64 -16.45 -14.16
CA LEU A 439 -3.18 -16.65 -14.34
C LEU A 439 -2.32 -15.87 -13.32
N VAL A 440 -2.87 -14.87 -12.66
CA VAL A 440 -2.15 -14.00 -11.69
C VAL A 440 -2.59 -14.23 -10.25
N SER A 441 -3.16 -15.38 -9.95
CA SER A 441 -3.59 -15.74 -8.60
C SER A 441 -2.42 -15.95 -7.63
N GLU A 442 -1.31 -16.51 -8.10
CA GLU A 442 -0.10 -16.75 -7.31
C GLU A 442 1.00 -15.75 -7.65
N ASN A 443 1.32 -15.61 -8.94
CA ASN A 443 2.39 -14.72 -9.41
C ASN A 443 2.13 -14.25 -10.85
N TYR A 444 2.92 -13.27 -11.28
CA TYR A 444 2.81 -12.61 -12.59
C TYR A 444 3.88 -13.09 -13.59
N SER A 445 4.51 -14.23 -13.35
CA SER A 445 5.61 -14.74 -14.21
C SER A 445 5.14 -15.03 -15.63
N GLU A 446 3.94 -15.59 -15.79
CA GLU A 446 3.43 -16.11 -17.07
C GLU A 446 2.87 -15.02 -18.00
N ILE A 447 2.57 -13.83 -17.50
CA ILE A 447 2.06 -12.75 -18.35
C ILE A 447 3.19 -12.09 -19.15
N ASN A 448 2.84 -11.54 -20.31
CA ASN A 448 3.82 -10.94 -21.22
C ASN A 448 4.41 -9.61 -20.68
N SER A 449 5.58 -9.22 -21.21
CA SER A 449 6.31 -8.04 -20.78
C SER A 449 5.53 -6.72 -20.96
N PHE A 450 4.65 -6.62 -21.96
CA PHE A 450 3.82 -5.44 -22.15
C PHE A 450 2.79 -5.30 -21.02
N ALA A 451 2.08 -6.39 -20.68
CA ALA A 451 1.15 -6.39 -19.55
C ALA A 451 1.86 -6.05 -18.23
N LYS A 452 3.05 -6.66 -17.97
CA LYS A 452 3.87 -6.31 -16.78
C LYS A 452 4.21 -4.83 -16.72
N GLY A 453 4.58 -4.21 -17.85
CA GLY A 453 4.85 -2.79 -17.95
C GLY A 453 3.64 -1.91 -17.62
N VAL A 454 2.46 -2.24 -18.17
CA VAL A 454 1.19 -1.54 -17.89
C VAL A 454 0.81 -1.69 -16.43
N LEU A 455 0.90 -2.89 -15.86
CA LEU A 455 0.57 -3.16 -14.46
C LEU A 455 1.54 -2.48 -13.50
N ALA A 456 2.85 -2.49 -13.77
CA ALA A 456 3.82 -1.75 -12.99
C ALA A 456 3.56 -0.23 -13.00
N PHE A 457 3.03 0.31 -14.10
CA PHE A 457 2.60 1.71 -14.15
C PHE A 457 1.31 1.96 -13.36
N SER A 458 0.47 0.96 -13.19
CA SER A 458 -0.80 1.07 -12.46
C SER A 458 -0.64 1.04 -10.93
N MET A 459 0.48 0.53 -10.42
CA MET A 459 0.86 0.51 -9.00
C MET A 459 1.24 1.92 -8.52
#